data_8a7b2453faf61e5b50f95fd21d2d902c
#
_entry.id   8a7b2453faf61e5b50f95fd21d2d902c
#
_cell.length_a   1.000
_cell.length_b   1.000
_cell.length_c   1.000
_cell.angle_alpha   90.00
_cell.angle_beta   90.00
_cell.angle_gamma   90.00
#
_symmetry.space_group_name_H-M   'P 1'
#
loop_
_entity.id
_entity.type
_entity.pdbx_description
1 polymer ?
#
loop_
_entity_poly.entity_id
_entity_poly.type
_entity_poly.pdbx_seq_one_letter_code
_entity_poly.pdbx_strand_id
1 'polypeptide(L)'
;MLRFAACIRDARASPAHSIAIYIDADACPVKQEVYRVAARHGVRVYVVSNTPIAVPREYLIGGRPDAEPGATSAGRPFIERVVVPAGMDAADDWIVQRSARGAIVVTADVPLAARVVKAGAVAIAPNGKPFSESSIGMTLATRNLMDSLRSAGAITGGPKPFSPKDRSAFLGSLDREIVRLKRAAG
;
A
#
# COMPACT_ATOMS: atom_id res chain seq x y z
N MET A 1 -7.69 23.46 -30.10
CA MET A 1 -8.37 22.20 -29.73
C MET A 1 -7.31 21.11 -29.67
N LEU A 2 -6.67 20.91 -28.50
CA LEU A 2 -5.70 19.85 -28.29
C LEU A 2 -6.38 18.78 -27.42
N ARG A 3 -6.47 17.58 -27.95
CA ARG A 3 -7.02 16.39 -27.32
C ARG A 3 -6.06 15.93 -26.22
N PHE A 4 -6.41 16.15 -24.97
CA PHE A 4 -5.86 15.38 -23.85
C PHE A 4 -6.57 14.01 -23.82
N ALA A 5 -6.10 13.09 -24.65
CA ALA A 5 -6.42 11.70 -24.49
C ALA A 5 -5.55 11.16 -23.35
N ALA A 6 -6.10 11.20 -22.13
CA ALA A 6 -5.51 10.52 -20.99
C ALA A 6 -5.38 9.05 -21.32
N CYS A 7 -4.14 8.59 -21.39
CA CYS A 7 -3.76 7.20 -21.55
C CYS A 7 -4.15 6.43 -20.28
N ILE A 8 -5.42 6.07 -20.18
CA ILE A 8 -5.87 5.00 -19.28
C ILE A 8 -5.39 3.71 -19.95
N ARG A 9 -4.12 3.39 -19.75
CA ARG A 9 -3.65 2.05 -20.09
C ARG A 9 -4.33 1.06 -19.17
N ASP A 10 -5.21 0.33 -19.78
CA ASP A 10 -5.93 -0.81 -19.27
C ASP A 10 -4.96 -1.77 -18.53
N ALA A 11 -4.92 -1.67 -17.20
CA ALA A 11 -4.16 -2.58 -16.34
C ALA A 11 -4.98 -3.88 -16.13
N ARG A 12 -5.58 -4.39 -17.21
CA ARG A 12 -6.18 -5.73 -17.23
C ARG A 12 -5.06 -6.73 -17.41
N ALA A 13 -5.03 -7.66 -16.51
CA ALA A 13 -4.17 -8.81 -16.36
C ALA A 13 -3.03 -8.61 -15.36
N SER A 14 -3.36 -8.73 -14.07
CA SER A 14 -2.41 -9.36 -13.16
C SER A 14 -2.19 -10.79 -13.69
N PRO A 15 -0.98 -11.17 -14.11
CA PRO A 15 -0.68 -12.58 -14.28
C PRO A 15 -0.96 -13.26 -12.93
N ALA A 16 -1.71 -14.33 -12.95
CA ALA A 16 -2.02 -15.12 -11.77
C ALA A 16 -0.74 -15.31 -10.94
N HIS A 17 -0.82 -14.95 -9.64
CA HIS A 17 0.20 -15.17 -8.60
C HIS A 17 1.42 -14.25 -8.50
N SER A 18 1.48 -13.10 -9.15
CA SER A 18 2.53 -12.13 -8.86
C SER A 18 2.18 -11.31 -7.61
N ILE A 19 3.03 -11.38 -6.59
CA ILE A 19 2.89 -10.56 -5.38
C ILE A 19 3.01 -9.08 -5.78
N ALA A 20 2.07 -8.26 -5.29
CA ALA A 20 2.09 -6.83 -5.48
C ALA A 20 1.81 -6.10 -4.16
N ILE A 21 2.44 -4.93 -3.97
CA ILE A 21 2.22 -4.08 -2.80
C ILE A 21 1.47 -2.83 -3.25
N TYR A 22 0.40 -2.50 -2.56
CA TYR A 22 -0.37 -1.28 -2.75
C TYR A 22 -0.19 -0.39 -1.54
N ILE A 23 0.15 0.86 -1.75
CA ILE A 23 0.30 1.87 -0.70
C ILE A 23 -0.82 2.89 -0.88
N ASP A 24 -1.65 3.04 0.16
CA ASP A 24 -2.48 4.21 0.35
C ASP A 24 -1.57 5.36 0.79
N ALA A 25 -1.21 6.22 -0.16
CA ALA A 25 -0.05 7.07 -0.01
C ALA A 25 -0.32 8.37 0.76
N ASP A 26 -1.60 8.76 0.90
CA ASP A 26 -1.98 10.01 1.55
C ASP A 26 -1.74 9.93 3.08
N ALA A 27 -1.86 8.74 3.65
CA ALA A 27 -1.70 8.50 5.09
C ALA A 27 -0.54 7.54 5.46
N CYS A 28 0.41 7.29 4.54
CA CYS A 28 1.46 6.30 4.77
C CYS A 28 2.83 6.92 5.12
N PRO A 29 3.28 6.88 6.37
CA PRO A 29 4.59 7.38 6.79
C PRO A 29 5.75 6.43 6.47
N VAL A 30 5.47 5.20 6.01
CA VAL A 30 6.46 4.12 5.80
C VAL A 30 6.76 3.83 4.33
N LYS A 31 6.51 4.78 3.44
CA LYS A 31 6.76 4.61 2.00
C LYS A 31 8.19 4.18 1.69
N GLN A 32 9.17 4.79 2.32
CA GLN A 32 10.59 4.48 2.13
C GLN A 32 10.93 3.05 2.55
N GLU A 33 10.36 2.58 3.65
CA GLU A 33 10.51 1.23 4.15
C GLU A 33 9.93 0.21 3.16
N VAL A 34 8.75 0.49 2.61
CA VAL A 34 8.14 -0.35 1.57
C VAL A 34 9.06 -0.43 0.36
N TYR A 35 9.61 0.68 -0.12
CA TYR A 35 10.48 0.70 -1.29
C TYR A 35 11.73 -0.16 -1.08
N ARG A 36 12.36 -0.07 0.09
CA ARG A 36 13.56 -0.88 0.42
C ARG A 36 13.27 -2.37 0.45
N VAL A 37 12.19 -2.77 1.11
CA VAL A 37 11.82 -4.20 1.22
C VAL A 37 11.39 -4.72 -0.14
N ALA A 38 10.57 -3.97 -0.86
CA ALA A 38 10.11 -4.35 -2.19
C ALA A 38 11.29 -4.48 -3.18
N ALA A 39 12.29 -3.59 -3.12
CA ALA A 39 13.52 -3.67 -3.91
C ALA A 39 14.29 -4.97 -3.64
N ARG A 40 14.48 -5.32 -2.36
CA ARG A 40 15.14 -6.55 -1.95
C ARG A 40 14.47 -7.79 -2.50
N HIS A 41 13.16 -7.79 -2.51
CA HIS A 41 12.37 -8.96 -2.93
C HIS A 41 11.99 -8.98 -4.41
N GLY A 42 12.26 -7.91 -5.17
CA GLY A 42 11.83 -7.78 -6.56
C GLY A 42 10.31 -7.71 -6.73
N VAL A 43 9.60 -7.13 -5.75
CA VAL A 43 8.14 -7.03 -5.72
C VAL A 43 7.69 -5.68 -6.25
N ARG A 44 6.63 -5.67 -7.06
CA ARG A 44 6.05 -4.45 -7.61
C ARG A 44 5.27 -3.67 -6.55
N VAL A 45 5.40 -2.34 -6.60
CA VAL A 45 4.71 -1.42 -5.70
C VAL A 45 3.85 -0.46 -6.51
N TYR A 46 2.60 -0.28 -6.09
CA TYR A 46 1.69 0.75 -6.56
C TYR A 46 1.50 1.79 -5.47
N VAL A 47 1.88 3.02 -5.76
CA VAL A 47 1.67 4.17 -4.85
C VAL A 47 0.44 4.90 -5.32
N VAL A 48 -0.66 4.74 -4.61
CA VAL A 48 -1.98 5.26 -4.96
C VAL A 48 -2.26 6.51 -4.14
N SER A 49 -2.67 7.59 -4.79
CA SER A 49 -2.97 8.88 -4.16
C SER A 49 -3.89 9.74 -5.01
N ASN A 50 -4.58 10.69 -4.38
CA ASN A 50 -5.39 11.70 -5.07
C ASN A 50 -4.54 12.86 -5.61
N THR A 51 -3.29 12.99 -5.14
CA THR A 51 -2.34 14.02 -5.56
C THR A 51 -1.03 13.40 -6.02
N PRO A 52 -0.29 14.02 -6.95
CA PRO A 52 1.00 13.52 -7.38
C PRO A 52 1.99 13.46 -6.21
N ILE A 53 2.50 12.27 -5.92
CA ILE A 53 3.51 12.04 -4.87
C ILE A 53 4.86 11.78 -5.52
N ALA A 54 5.91 12.38 -4.95
CA ALA A 54 7.27 12.14 -5.38
C ALA A 54 7.73 10.73 -4.96
N VAL A 55 8.24 9.98 -5.92
CA VAL A 55 8.94 8.71 -5.70
C VAL A 55 10.40 8.93 -6.06
N PRO A 56 11.37 8.54 -5.22
CA PRO A 56 12.78 8.68 -5.51
C PRO A 56 13.15 7.99 -6.83
N ARG A 57 14.01 8.65 -7.62
CA ARG A 57 14.36 8.21 -8.98
C ARG A 57 14.99 6.82 -9.02
N GLU A 58 15.73 6.46 -7.98
CA GLU A 58 16.38 5.15 -7.84
C GLU A 58 15.42 3.97 -7.83
N TYR A 59 14.14 4.21 -7.54
CA TYR A 59 13.09 3.18 -7.52
C TYR A 59 12.21 3.20 -8.78
N LEU A 60 12.35 4.22 -9.61
CA LEU A 60 11.66 4.29 -10.89
C LEU A 60 12.45 3.50 -11.95
N ILE A 61 11.77 2.97 -12.96
CA ILE A 61 12.47 2.32 -14.09
C ILE A 61 13.47 3.29 -14.72
N GLY A 62 14.67 2.75 -15.02
CA GLY A 62 15.78 3.50 -15.55
C GLY A 62 16.56 4.27 -14.50
N GLY A 63 16.16 4.19 -13.23
CA GLY A 63 16.83 4.86 -12.11
C GLY A 63 17.89 4.02 -11.39
N ARG A 64 18.09 2.76 -11.76
CA ARG A 64 19.23 1.97 -11.26
C ARG A 64 20.46 2.31 -12.10
N PRO A 65 21.49 2.92 -11.51
CA PRO A 65 22.72 3.25 -12.23
C PRO A 65 23.50 2.00 -12.68
N ASP A 66 23.16 0.84 -12.14
CA ASP A 66 23.78 -0.47 -12.36
C ASP A 66 22.84 -1.46 -13.10
N ALA A 67 21.69 -1.02 -13.60
CA ALA A 67 20.85 -1.86 -14.43
C ALA A 67 21.46 -1.94 -15.84
N GLU A 68 22.01 -3.10 -16.18
CA GLU A 68 22.40 -3.42 -17.55
C GLU A 68 21.25 -3.10 -18.52
N PRO A 69 21.53 -2.47 -19.68
CA PRO A 69 20.53 -2.27 -20.72
C PRO A 69 20.05 -3.64 -21.21
N GLY A 70 18.89 -4.10 -20.72
CA GLY A 70 18.37 -5.42 -21.03
C GLY A 70 18.00 -6.30 -19.83
N ALA A 71 18.36 -5.92 -18.62
CA ALA A 71 17.88 -6.58 -17.39
C ALA A 71 16.41 -6.23 -17.17
N THR A 72 15.58 -6.75 -18.03
CA THR A 72 14.12 -6.58 -18.01
C THR A 72 13.49 -7.61 -17.11
N SER A 73 13.02 -7.21 -15.97
CA SER A 73 11.70 -7.68 -15.60
C SER A 73 10.70 -6.90 -16.45
N ALA A 74 10.55 -7.32 -17.70
CA ALA A 74 9.49 -6.92 -18.64
C ALA A 74 9.12 -5.42 -18.71
N GLY A 75 10.09 -4.48 -18.72
CA GLY A 75 9.84 -3.08 -19.09
C GLY A 75 8.88 -2.28 -18.18
N ARG A 76 8.48 -2.80 -17.02
CA ARG A 76 7.56 -2.13 -16.10
C ARG A 76 8.30 -1.53 -14.90
N PRO A 77 7.87 -0.33 -14.42
CA PRO A 77 8.44 0.28 -13.22
C PRO A 77 8.34 -0.67 -12.03
N PHE A 78 9.39 -0.69 -11.23
CA PHE A 78 9.37 -1.36 -9.94
C PHE A 78 8.34 -0.67 -9.03
N ILE A 79 8.33 0.67 -9.00
CA ILE A 79 7.32 1.46 -8.33
C ILE A 79 6.51 2.23 -9.38
N GLU A 80 5.22 2.00 -9.39
CA GLU A 80 4.26 2.68 -10.24
C GLU A 80 3.45 3.69 -9.42
N ARG A 81 3.42 4.94 -9.88
CA ARG A 81 2.57 5.97 -9.30
C ARG A 81 1.22 5.93 -9.97
N VAL A 82 0.18 5.85 -9.16
CA VAL A 82 -1.20 5.87 -9.60
C VAL A 82 -1.87 7.10 -9.00
N VAL A 83 -2.16 8.08 -9.85
CA VAL A 83 -2.93 9.25 -9.44
C VAL A 83 -4.37 9.02 -9.86
N VAL A 84 -5.26 8.94 -8.88
CA VAL A 84 -6.70 8.78 -9.11
C VAL A 84 -7.37 10.16 -9.14
N PRO A 85 -8.51 10.29 -9.82
CA PRO A 85 -9.28 11.54 -9.78
C PRO A 85 -9.64 11.95 -8.35
N ALA A 86 -9.75 13.26 -8.12
CA ALA A 86 -10.21 13.76 -6.84
C ALA A 86 -11.65 13.26 -6.58
N GLY A 87 -11.82 12.57 -5.46
CA GLY A 87 -13.11 12.00 -5.05
C GLY A 87 -12.95 11.29 -3.73
N MET A 88 -14.02 11.26 -2.93
CA MET A 88 -14.07 10.50 -1.71
C MET A 88 -13.89 9.02 -2.06
N ASP A 89 -13.01 8.32 -1.37
CA ASP A 89 -12.72 6.88 -1.54
C ASP A 89 -12.18 6.45 -2.92
N ALA A 90 -11.83 7.37 -3.83
CA ALA A 90 -11.35 7.01 -5.17
C ALA A 90 -10.05 6.17 -5.13
N ALA A 91 -9.14 6.50 -4.23
CA ALA A 91 -7.92 5.73 -4.01
C ALA A 91 -8.22 4.36 -3.40
N ASP A 92 -9.10 4.31 -2.42
CA ASP A 92 -9.55 3.09 -1.76
C ASP A 92 -10.21 2.13 -2.74
N ASP A 93 -11.14 2.63 -3.54
CA ASP A 93 -11.85 1.84 -4.55
C ASP A 93 -10.89 1.27 -5.59
N TRP A 94 -9.93 2.09 -6.02
CA TRP A 94 -8.90 1.65 -6.96
C TRP A 94 -8.04 0.50 -6.37
N ILE A 95 -7.64 0.63 -5.09
CA ILE A 95 -6.89 -0.39 -4.36
C ILE A 95 -7.71 -1.65 -4.21
N VAL A 96 -8.95 -1.55 -3.70
CA VAL A 96 -9.83 -2.71 -3.45
C VAL A 96 -10.10 -3.50 -4.73
N GLN A 97 -10.40 -2.82 -5.85
CA GLN A 97 -10.66 -3.48 -7.13
C GLN A 97 -9.48 -4.31 -7.66
N ARG A 98 -8.26 -4.00 -7.22
CA ARG A 98 -7.02 -4.67 -7.66
C ARG A 98 -6.39 -5.54 -6.59
N SER A 99 -6.87 -5.43 -5.35
CA SER A 99 -6.43 -6.26 -4.24
C SER A 99 -7.10 -7.62 -4.28
N ALA A 100 -6.29 -8.67 -4.44
CA ALA A 100 -6.73 -10.06 -4.44
C ALA A 100 -5.71 -10.90 -3.65
N ARG A 101 -5.90 -12.21 -3.64
CA ARG A 101 -4.92 -13.13 -3.05
C ARG A 101 -3.53 -12.88 -3.65
N GLY A 102 -2.53 -12.70 -2.81
CA GLY A 102 -1.15 -12.33 -3.20
C GLY A 102 -0.87 -10.82 -3.13
N ALA A 103 -1.89 -9.97 -2.93
CA ALA A 103 -1.69 -8.54 -2.70
C ALA A 103 -1.40 -8.24 -1.23
N ILE A 104 -0.51 -7.26 -1.00
CA ILE A 104 -0.26 -6.65 0.31
C ILE A 104 -0.68 -5.18 0.21
N VAL A 105 -1.55 -4.73 1.10
CA VAL A 105 -1.99 -3.33 1.17
C VAL A 105 -1.43 -2.70 2.44
N VAL A 106 -0.76 -1.56 2.29
CA VAL A 106 -0.22 -0.76 3.41
C VAL A 106 -1.10 0.46 3.58
N THR A 107 -1.85 0.50 4.67
CA THR A 107 -2.76 1.61 4.99
C THR A 107 -2.92 1.79 6.49
N ALA A 108 -3.21 3.02 6.91
CA ALA A 108 -3.67 3.36 8.27
C ALA A 108 -5.21 3.38 8.35
N ASP A 109 -5.89 3.35 7.20
CA ASP A 109 -7.34 3.39 7.15
C ASP A 109 -7.95 2.02 7.43
N VAL A 110 -8.75 1.93 8.50
CA VAL A 110 -9.36 0.67 8.94
C VAL A 110 -10.51 0.22 8.03
N PRO A 111 -11.40 1.09 7.55
CA PRO A 111 -12.36 0.79 6.49
C PRO A 111 -11.74 0.18 5.24
N LEU A 112 -10.68 0.79 4.70
CA LEU A 112 -9.95 0.23 3.56
C LEU A 112 -9.35 -1.14 3.90
N ALA A 113 -8.69 -1.26 5.05
CA ALA A 113 -8.12 -2.54 5.51
C ALA A 113 -9.18 -3.65 5.58
N ALA A 114 -10.39 -3.34 6.10
CA ALA A 114 -11.50 -4.28 6.16
C ALA A 114 -11.93 -4.78 4.76
N ARG A 115 -12.04 -3.86 3.80
CA ARG A 115 -12.45 -4.17 2.42
C ARG A 115 -11.43 -5.07 1.72
N VAL A 116 -10.14 -4.77 1.86
CA VAL A 116 -9.08 -5.55 1.19
C VAL A 116 -8.85 -6.91 1.83
N VAL A 117 -8.98 -7.03 3.15
CA VAL A 117 -8.91 -8.33 3.85
C VAL A 117 -10.08 -9.23 3.42
N LYS A 118 -11.29 -8.67 3.31
CA LYS A 118 -12.46 -9.40 2.79
C LYS A 118 -12.26 -9.86 1.34
N ALA A 119 -11.49 -9.12 0.53
CA ALA A 119 -11.11 -9.51 -0.83
C ALA A 119 -9.99 -10.57 -0.87
N GLY A 120 -9.47 -11.01 0.27
CA GLY A 120 -8.42 -12.02 0.40
C GLY A 120 -6.99 -11.49 0.33
N ALA A 121 -6.80 -10.17 0.34
CA ALA A 121 -5.50 -9.53 0.42
C ALA A 121 -5.01 -9.41 1.87
N VAL A 122 -3.70 -9.19 2.02
CA VAL A 122 -3.09 -8.89 3.33
C VAL A 122 -3.09 -7.39 3.53
N ALA A 123 -3.57 -6.91 4.68
CA ALA A 123 -3.46 -5.50 5.06
C ALA A 123 -2.50 -5.33 6.24
N ILE A 124 -1.60 -4.35 6.17
CA ILE A 124 -0.59 -4.06 7.21
C ILE A 124 -0.66 -2.58 7.56
N ALA A 125 -0.82 -2.29 8.85
CA ALA A 125 -0.74 -0.92 9.35
C ALA A 125 0.71 -0.40 9.35
N PRO A 126 0.93 0.93 9.30
CA PRO A 126 2.29 1.52 9.34
C PRO A 126 3.11 1.15 10.58
N ASN A 127 2.48 0.78 11.68
CA ASN A 127 3.15 0.26 12.89
C ASN A 127 3.53 -1.22 12.82
N GLY A 128 3.33 -1.88 11.66
CA GLY A 128 3.66 -3.28 11.43
C GLY A 128 2.60 -4.28 11.91
N LYS A 129 1.47 -3.84 12.45
CA LYS A 129 0.39 -4.75 12.85
C LYS A 129 -0.41 -5.19 11.62
N PRO A 130 -0.57 -6.49 11.37
CA PRO A 130 -1.46 -6.97 10.34
C PRO A 130 -2.92 -6.79 10.78
N PHE A 131 -3.78 -6.44 9.83
CA PHE A 131 -5.22 -6.51 10.01
C PHE A 131 -5.70 -7.93 9.71
N SER A 132 -6.53 -8.48 10.58
CA SER A 132 -7.21 -9.75 10.38
C SER A 132 -8.73 -9.56 10.48
N GLU A 133 -9.50 -10.45 9.90
CA GLU A 133 -10.96 -10.39 9.99
C GLU A 133 -11.44 -10.34 11.45
N SER A 134 -10.80 -11.11 12.33
CA SER A 134 -11.13 -11.12 13.76
C SER A 134 -10.77 -9.83 14.49
N SER A 135 -9.72 -9.12 14.07
CA SER A 135 -9.26 -7.88 14.72
C SER A 135 -9.91 -6.61 14.17
N ILE A 136 -10.37 -6.63 12.92
CA ILE A 136 -10.93 -5.46 12.24
C ILE A 136 -12.18 -4.94 12.95
N GLY A 137 -13.10 -5.83 13.33
CA GLY A 137 -14.32 -5.43 14.05
C GLY A 137 -14.02 -4.68 15.34
N MET A 138 -13.10 -5.19 16.15
CA MET A 138 -12.64 -4.53 17.38
C MET A 138 -11.93 -3.20 17.10
N THR A 139 -11.11 -3.15 16.05
CA THR A 139 -10.39 -1.93 15.67
C THR A 139 -11.35 -0.84 15.20
N LEU A 140 -12.36 -1.19 14.40
CA LEU A 140 -13.41 -0.26 13.96
C LEU A 140 -14.22 0.25 15.15
N ALA A 141 -14.66 -0.63 16.05
CA ALA A 141 -15.40 -0.25 17.24
C ALA A 141 -14.59 0.70 18.13
N THR A 142 -13.31 0.40 18.35
CA THR A 142 -12.41 1.25 19.14
C THR A 142 -12.20 2.61 18.47
N ARG A 143 -12.02 2.67 17.15
CA ARG A 143 -11.89 3.92 16.41
C ARG A 143 -13.15 4.78 16.56
N ASN A 144 -14.32 4.22 16.31
CA ASN A 144 -15.59 4.92 16.41
C ASN A 144 -15.83 5.45 17.83
N LEU A 145 -15.52 4.65 18.86
CA LEU A 145 -15.59 5.08 20.25
C LEU A 145 -14.64 6.26 20.52
N MET A 146 -13.39 6.18 20.08
CA MET A 146 -12.41 7.25 20.26
C MET A 146 -12.80 8.54 19.53
N ASP A 147 -13.38 8.43 18.35
CA ASP A 147 -13.87 9.60 17.61
C ASP A 147 -15.08 10.24 18.29
N SER A 148 -16.01 9.43 18.84
CA SER A 148 -17.11 9.92 19.64
C SER A 148 -16.64 10.63 20.92
N LEU A 149 -15.64 10.06 21.63
CA LEU A 149 -15.07 10.66 22.84
C LEU A 149 -14.33 11.97 22.54
N ARG A 150 -13.64 12.08 21.41
CA ARG A 150 -13.01 13.36 20.97
C ARG A 150 -14.08 14.41 20.67
N SER A 151 -15.11 14.04 19.92
CA SER A 151 -16.22 14.94 19.59
C SER A 151 -16.95 15.44 20.86
N ALA A 152 -17.02 14.60 21.90
CA ALA A 152 -17.58 14.97 23.20
C ALA A 152 -16.59 15.76 24.11
N GLY A 153 -15.36 16.02 23.65
CA GLY A 153 -14.33 16.71 24.44
C GLY A 153 -13.72 15.92 25.58
N ALA A 154 -14.06 14.63 25.68
CA ALA A 154 -13.60 13.74 26.77
C ALA A 154 -12.12 13.33 26.64
N ILE A 155 -11.55 13.43 25.41
CA ILE A 155 -10.15 13.10 25.13
C ILE A 155 -9.52 14.21 24.28
N THR A 156 -8.42 14.78 24.76
CA THR A 156 -7.68 15.87 24.11
C THR A 156 -6.41 15.39 23.40
N GLY A 157 -6.04 14.10 23.52
CA GLY A 157 -4.83 13.53 22.91
C GLY A 157 -5.08 12.92 21.52
N GLY A 158 -4.17 13.18 20.58
CA GLY A 158 -4.14 12.53 19.27
C GLY A 158 -3.52 11.12 19.32
N PRO A 159 -3.50 10.40 18.19
CA PRO A 159 -2.77 9.13 18.05
C PRO A 159 -1.31 9.31 18.44
N LYS A 160 -0.70 8.26 19.01
CA LYS A 160 0.74 8.30 19.33
C LYS A 160 1.55 8.61 18.06
N PRO A 161 2.56 9.51 18.14
CA PRO A 161 3.45 9.76 17.02
C PRO A 161 4.12 8.47 16.54
N PHE A 162 4.34 8.39 15.24
CA PHE A 162 5.05 7.29 14.61
C PHE A 162 6.51 7.24 15.11
N SER A 163 6.94 6.10 15.62
CA SER A 163 8.22 5.91 16.28
C SER A 163 9.22 5.06 15.47
N PRO A 164 10.55 5.14 15.76
CA PRO A 164 11.53 4.23 15.18
C PRO A 164 11.23 2.75 15.45
N LYS A 165 10.61 2.43 16.58
CA LYS A 165 10.19 1.07 16.94
C LYS A 165 9.08 0.59 15.99
N ASP A 166 8.10 1.45 15.67
CA ASP A 166 7.04 1.13 14.71
C ASP A 166 7.63 0.86 13.33
N ARG A 167 8.62 1.66 12.91
CA ARG A 167 9.34 1.49 11.66
C ARG A 167 10.03 0.13 11.56
N SER A 168 10.74 -0.28 12.61
CA SER A 168 11.40 -1.58 12.67
C SER A 168 10.41 -2.73 12.67
N ALA A 169 9.31 -2.60 13.41
CA ALA A 169 8.23 -3.58 13.45
C ALA A 169 7.57 -3.73 12.08
N PHE A 170 7.33 -2.62 11.38
CA PHE A 170 6.77 -2.61 10.03
C PHE A 170 7.68 -3.32 9.02
N LEU A 171 8.98 -3.00 9.01
CA LEU A 171 9.95 -3.65 8.14
C LEU A 171 9.93 -5.17 8.31
N GLY A 172 9.98 -5.65 9.55
CA GLY A 172 9.95 -7.08 9.84
C GLY A 172 8.61 -7.74 9.49
N SER A 173 7.50 -7.03 9.64
CA SER A 173 6.17 -7.54 9.28
C SER A 173 6.02 -7.66 7.77
N LEU A 174 6.36 -6.62 7.01
CA LEU A 174 6.29 -6.62 5.55
C LEU A 174 7.19 -7.71 4.94
N ASP A 175 8.42 -7.84 5.43
CA ASP A 175 9.38 -8.86 4.97
C ASP A 175 8.81 -10.28 5.16
N ARG A 176 8.29 -10.58 6.34
CA ARG A 176 7.66 -11.89 6.65
C ARG A 176 6.47 -12.19 5.74
N GLU A 177 5.61 -11.20 5.48
CA GLU A 177 4.44 -11.41 4.64
C GLU A 177 4.81 -11.67 3.19
N ILE A 178 5.80 -10.97 2.64
CA ILE A 178 6.31 -11.24 1.29
C ILE A 178 6.87 -12.66 1.19
N VAL A 179 7.70 -13.06 2.17
CA VAL A 179 8.28 -14.41 2.20
C VAL A 179 7.19 -15.47 2.32
N ARG A 180 6.17 -15.24 3.17
CA ARG A 180 5.02 -16.14 3.33
C ARG A 180 4.26 -16.31 2.01
N LEU A 181 3.95 -15.20 1.32
CA LEU A 181 3.24 -15.23 0.05
C LEU A 181 4.06 -15.89 -1.05
N LYS A 182 5.38 -15.66 -1.10
CA LYS A 182 6.27 -16.34 -2.07
C LYS A 182 6.26 -17.85 -1.91
N ARG A 183 6.32 -18.32 -0.65
CA ARG A 183 6.25 -19.77 -0.35
C ARG A 183 4.89 -20.39 -0.68
N ALA A 184 3.83 -19.60 -0.61
CA ALA A 184 2.48 -20.08 -0.94
C ALA A 184 2.18 -20.08 -2.45
N ALA A 185 3.00 -19.40 -3.24
CA ALA A 185 2.86 -19.29 -4.70
C ALA A 185 3.77 -20.29 -5.48
N GLY A 186 4.79 -20.85 -4.83
CA GLY A 186 5.70 -21.88 -5.39
C GLY A 186 5.36 -23.25 -4.88
#